data_6bf175354dd537d486c65ab5f38d9478
#
_entry.id   6bf175354dd537d486c65ab5f38d9478
#
_cell.length_a   1.000
_cell.length_b   1.000
_cell.length_c   1.000
_cell.angle_alpha   90.00
_cell.angle_beta   90.00
_cell.angle_gamma   90.00
#
_symmetry.space_group_name_H-M   'P 1'
#
loop_
_entity.id
_entity.type
_entity.pdbx_description
1 polymer ?
#
loop_
_entity_poly.entity_id
_entity_poly.type
_entity_poly.pdbx_seq_one_letter_code
_entity_poly.pdbx_strand_id
1 'polypeptide(L)'
;MTDSTVAVVIPAYKAEGFINEAVRSVFAQTHADWEAWVITDDGEDYEELLGRAGLVDQRLHFLSTGRVGAGASRARNLALDRINTPYVAILDADDRMKPHKLELAVAALAEQPIVASCLDVMDAGYNHLRFVGDGADRLLAPGAYKFVNLSMDSMIVWDRRRCDARYDLELTNMTDLELLMQLWRTAGAVHHLGTPQHDYLKVSTSMSNGAGFTEKMIASKKALLRRLETNHYRFAAPGTAEGLIAFLGLSLAAEAAYPMALEETPGLLFEDHLEPMLRAYEARVRVD
;
A
#
# COMPACT_ATOMS: atom_id res chain seq x y z
N MET A 1 -15.37 13.98 -22.40
CA MET A 1 -15.06 13.79 -20.97
C MET A 1 -13.77 13.00 -20.94
N THR A 2 -12.79 13.43 -20.20
CA THR A 2 -11.56 12.63 -19.98
C THR A 2 -11.94 11.41 -19.17
N ASP A 3 -11.50 10.23 -19.60
CA ASP A 3 -11.67 8.98 -18.88
C ASP A 3 -11.10 9.12 -17.46
N SER A 4 -11.92 8.89 -16.43
CA SER A 4 -11.58 9.02 -15.00
C SER A 4 -11.73 7.70 -14.25
N THR A 5 -11.88 6.61 -14.98
CA THR A 5 -12.13 5.28 -14.40
C THR A 5 -10.96 4.82 -13.55
N VAL A 6 -11.26 4.36 -12.34
CA VAL A 6 -10.28 3.79 -11.40
C VAL A 6 -10.44 2.28 -11.34
N ALA A 7 -9.40 1.54 -11.68
CA ALA A 7 -9.36 0.10 -11.40
C ALA A 7 -8.92 -0.15 -9.96
N VAL A 8 -9.75 -0.83 -9.17
CA VAL A 8 -9.44 -1.29 -7.82
C VAL A 8 -9.01 -2.74 -7.89
N VAL A 9 -7.75 -3.02 -7.53
CA VAL A 9 -7.16 -4.37 -7.57
C VAL A 9 -7.23 -5.00 -6.18
N ILE A 10 -7.90 -6.15 -6.08
CA ILE A 10 -8.18 -6.85 -4.83
C ILE A 10 -7.58 -8.27 -4.89
N PRO A 11 -6.35 -8.49 -4.42
CA PRO A 11 -5.80 -9.83 -4.29
C PRO A 11 -6.53 -10.57 -3.17
N ALA A 12 -7.03 -11.79 -3.43
CA ALA A 12 -7.80 -12.56 -2.49
C ALA A 12 -7.15 -13.93 -2.22
N TYR A 13 -6.77 -14.16 -0.96
CA TYR A 13 -6.23 -15.41 -0.45
C TYR A 13 -6.75 -15.67 0.96
N LYS A 14 -7.57 -16.71 1.15
CA LYS A 14 -8.25 -17.03 2.42
C LYS A 14 -9.04 -15.84 2.97
N ALA A 15 -9.73 -15.14 2.06
CA ALA A 15 -10.40 -13.89 2.33
C ALA A 15 -11.93 -14.03 2.48
N GLU A 16 -12.47 -15.25 2.58
CA GLU A 16 -13.91 -15.55 2.59
C GLU A 16 -14.63 -14.79 3.72
N GLY A 17 -13.95 -14.57 4.85
CA GLY A 17 -14.47 -13.85 6.01
C GLY A 17 -14.45 -12.32 5.88
N PHE A 18 -13.75 -11.76 4.92
CA PHE A 18 -13.46 -10.32 4.85
C PHE A 18 -13.88 -9.68 3.53
N ILE A 19 -13.75 -10.36 2.41
CA ILE A 19 -13.88 -9.79 1.07
C ILE A 19 -15.23 -9.09 0.81
N ASN A 20 -16.29 -9.53 1.45
CA ASN A 20 -17.60 -8.89 1.34
C ASN A 20 -17.53 -7.41 1.77
N GLU A 21 -16.84 -7.12 2.87
CA GLU A 21 -16.70 -5.75 3.38
C GLU A 21 -15.77 -4.92 2.50
N ALA A 22 -14.69 -5.51 1.98
CA ALA A 22 -13.81 -4.85 1.02
C ALA A 22 -14.58 -4.42 -0.23
N VAL A 23 -15.33 -5.34 -0.86
CA VAL A 23 -16.13 -5.05 -2.06
C VAL A 23 -17.28 -4.09 -1.77
N ARG A 24 -17.97 -4.19 -0.63
CA ARG A 24 -18.98 -3.22 -0.20
C ARG A 24 -18.41 -1.80 -0.12
N SER A 25 -17.18 -1.66 0.34
CA SER A 25 -16.51 -0.36 0.44
C SER A 25 -16.23 0.26 -0.93
N VAL A 26 -15.99 -0.56 -1.97
CA VAL A 26 -15.89 -0.10 -3.36
C VAL A 26 -17.25 0.33 -3.90
N PHE A 27 -18.31 -0.42 -3.63
CA PHE A 27 -19.67 -0.07 -4.03
C PHE A 27 -20.15 1.24 -3.37
N ALA A 28 -19.65 1.55 -2.17
CA ALA A 28 -19.98 2.76 -1.42
C ALA A 28 -19.18 4.00 -1.86
N GLN A 29 -18.29 3.90 -2.85
CA GLN A 29 -17.51 5.05 -3.32
C GLN A 29 -18.41 6.12 -3.97
N THR A 30 -18.18 7.38 -3.59
CA THR A 30 -18.88 8.54 -4.19
C THR A 30 -18.47 8.80 -5.63
N HIS A 31 -17.24 8.43 -6.01
CA HIS A 31 -16.80 8.38 -7.39
C HIS A 31 -17.36 7.12 -8.06
N ALA A 32 -18.30 7.29 -9.00
CA ALA A 32 -19.05 6.17 -9.58
C ALA A 32 -18.31 5.44 -10.72
N ASP A 33 -17.25 6.06 -11.27
CA ASP A 33 -16.51 5.56 -12.42
C ASP A 33 -15.33 4.70 -11.98
N TRP A 34 -15.64 3.46 -11.60
CA TRP A 34 -14.67 2.46 -11.13
C TRP A 34 -14.95 1.08 -11.75
N GLU A 35 -13.94 0.26 -11.81
CA GLU A 35 -14.02 -1.19 -11.97
C GLU A 35 -13.23 -1.88 -10.86
N ALA A 36 -13.62 -3.07 -10.44
CA ALA A 36 -12.92 -3.83 -9.41
C ALA A 36 -12.51 -5.21 -9.94
N TRP A 37 -11.26 -5.56 -9.67
CA TRP A 37 -10.63 -6.79 -10.10
C TRP A 37 -10.31 -7.64 -8.87
N VAL A 38 -11.04 -8.75 -8.70
CA VAL A 38 -10.80 -9.72 -7.62
C VAL A 38 -9.94 -10.85 -8.19
N ILE A 39 -8.79 -11.09 -7.59
CA ILE A 39 -7.82 -12.09 -8.07
C ILE A 39 -7.68 -13.18 -7.03
N THR A 40 -8.30 -14.36 -7.29
CA THR A 40 -8.16 -15.52 -6.41
C THR A 40 -6.76 -16.13 -6.49
N ASP A 41 -6.18 -16.39 -5.32
CA ASP A 41 -4.86 -17.04 -5.16
C ASP A 41 -4.93 -18.30 -4.28
N ASP A 42 -6.12 -18.77 -3.95
CA ASP A 42 -6.38 -19.97 -3.13
C ASP A 42 -7.30 -20.99 -3.80
N GLY A 43 -7.88 -20.63 -4.95
CA GLY A 43 -8.79 -21.46 -5.71
C GLY A 43 -10.26 -21.33 -5.28
N GLU A 44 -10.56 -20.41 -4.34
CA GLU A 44 -11.94 -20.12 -3.93
C GLU A 44 -12.70 -19.40 -5.05
N ASP A 45 -14.00 -19.67 -5.16
CA ASP A 45 -14.91 -19.00 -6.10
C ASP A 45 -15.47 -17.74 -5.45
N TYR A 46 -14.71 -16.64 -5.52
CA TYR A 46 -15.14 -15.34 -4.97
C TYR A 46 -16.29 -14.72 -5.77
N GLU A 47 -16.51 -15.08 -7.03
CA GLU A 47 -17.66 -14.62 -7.81
C GLU A 47 -18.95 -15.20 -7.22
N GLU A 48 -18.99 -16.53 -6.96
CA GLU A 48 -20.10 -17.16 -6.30
C GLU A 48 -20.32 -16.62 -4.87
N LEU A 49 -19.24 -16.45 -4.11
CA LEU A 49 -19.29 -15.96 -2.72
C LEU A 49 -19.89 -14.55 -2.66
N LEU A 50 -19.42 -13.62 -3.49
CA LEU A 50 -19.93 -12.25 -3.58
C LEU A 50 -21.37 -12.22 -4.11
N GLY A 51 -21.70 -13.09 -5.07
CA GLY A 51 -23.05 -13.27 -5.58
C GLY A 51 -24.05 -13.68 -4.50
N ARG A 52 -23.70 -14.62 -3.63
CA ARG A 52 -24.51 -15.02 -2.45
C ARG A 52 -24.71 -13.86 -1.47
N ALA A 53 -23.77 -12.94 -1.37
CA ALA A 53 -23.84 -11.74 -0.55
C ALA A 53 -24.63 -10.59 -1.21
N GLY A 54 -25.14 -10.79 -2.43
CA GLY A 54 -25.86 -9.78 -3.21
C GLY A 54 -24.94 -8.70 -3.82
N LEU A 55 -23.63 -8.96 -3.90
CA LEU A 55 -22.64 -8.06 -4.47
C LEU A 55 -22.39 -8.45 -5.93
N VAL A 56 -23.31 -8.05 -6.80
CA VAL A 56 -23.29 -8.34 -8.24
C VAL A 56 -23.30 -7.03 -9.00
N ASP A 57 -22.27 -6.80 -9.83
CA ASP A 57 -22.16 -5.62 -10.69
C ASP A 57 -21.32 -5.97 -11.93
N GLN A 58 -21.67 -5.43 -13.08
CA GLN A 58 -20.91 -5.63 -14.33
C GLN A 58 -19.49 -5.06 -14.30
N ARG A 59 -19.19 -4.19 -13.33
CA ARG A 59 -17.86 -3.60 -13.09
C ARG A 59 -16.95 -4.50 -12.24
N LEU A 60 -17.45 -5.64 -11.74
CA LEU A 60 -16.64 -6.65 -11.06
C LEU A 60 -16.03 -7.60 -12.08
N HIS A 61 -14.75 -7.80 -12.00
CA HIS A 61 -13.98 -8.71 -12.83
C HIS A 61 -13.25 -9.73 -11.94
N PHE A 62 -13.24 -10.99 -12.36
CA PHE A 62 -12.64 -12.08 -11.60
C PHE A 62 -11.50 -12.71 -12.39
N LEU A 63 -10.37 -12.90 -11.73
CA LEU A 63 -9.20 -13.57 -12.29
C LEU A 63 -8.70 -14.64 -11.30
N SER A 64 -7.93 -15.57 -11.80
CA SER A 64 -7.23 -16.56 -10.97
C SER A 64 -5.75 -16.59 -11.31
N THR A 65 -4.90 -16.73 -10.29
CA THR A 65 -3.46 -16.97 -10.48
C THR A 65 -3.17 -18.36 -11.09
N GLY A 66 -4.18 -19.24 -11.13
CA GLY A 66 -4.08 -20.61 -11.66
C GLY A 66 -3.37 -21.59 -10.72
N ARG A 67 -2.95 -21.16 -9.53
CA ARG A 67 -2.34 -22.01 -8.49
C ARG A 67 -2.58 -21.40 -7.10
N VAL A 68 -2.57 -22.23 -6.08
CA VAL A 68 -2.73 -21.79 -4.70
C VAL A 68 -1.40 -21.21 -4.17
N GLY A 69 -1.47 -20.01 -3.58
CA GLY A 69 -0.33 -19.37 -2.94
C GLY A 69 0.74 -18.85 -3.91
N ALA A 70 0.33 -18.31 -5.06
CA ALA A 70 1.23 -17.64 -6.00
C ALA A 70 1.81 -16.33 -5.43
N GLY A 71 1.09 -15.72 -4.48
CA GLY A 71 1.46 -14.52 -3.75
C GLY A 71 0.79 -13.24 -4.28
N ALA A 72 0.56 -12.30 -3.37
CA ALA A 72 -0.17 -11.05 -3.64
C ALA A 72 0.45 -10.24 -4.80
N SER A 73 1.78 -10.15 -4.87
CA SER A 73 2.49 -9.46 -5.96
C SER A 73 2.15 -10.03 -7.34
N ARG A 74 2.08 -11.37 -7.46
CA ARG A 74 1.70 -12.03 -8.72
C ARG A 74 0.23 -11.81 -9.05
N ALA A 75 -0.65 -11.90 -8.04
CA ALA A 75 -2.07 -11.62 -8.20
C ALA A 75 -2.31 -10.18 -8.68
N ARG A 76 -1.67 -9.20 -8.04
CA ARG A 76 -1.77 -7.78 -8.42
C ARG A 76 -1.23 -7.54 -9.83
N ASN A 77 -0.07 -8.12 -10.19
CA ASN A 77 0.48 -8.00 -11.54
C ASN A 77 -0.45 -8.58 -12.61
N LEU A 78 -1.11 -9.71 -12.32
CA LEU A 78 -2.07 -10.32 -13.26
C LEU A 78 -3.23 -9.36 -13.60
N ALA A 79 -3.74 -8.62 -12.62
CA ALA A 79 -4.74 -7.59 -12.85
C ALA A 79 -4.14 -6.39 -13.60
N LEU A 80 -2.98 -5.88 -13.16
CA LEU A 80 -2.30 -4.74 -13.80
C LEU A 80 -2.02 -4.97 -15.28
N ASP A 81 -1.82 -6.22 -15.71
CA ASP A 81 -1.61 -6.59 -17.11
C ASP A 81 -2.91 -6.64 -17.94
N ARG A 82 -4.07 -6.65 -17.29
CA ARG A 82 -5.40 -6.69 -17.95
C ARG A 82 -6.11 -5.34 -17.92
N ILE A 83 -5.80 -4.50 -16.94
CA ILE A 83 -6.40 -3.17 -16.74
C ILE A 83 -6.01 -2.23 -17.86
N ASN A 84 -7.01 -1.55 -18.43
CA ASN A 84 -6.83 -0.51 -19.44
C ASN A 84 -7.26 0.88 -18.95
N THR A 85 -7.77 1.00 -17.73
CA THR A 85 -8.18 2.27 -17.13
C THR A 85 -6.99 3.16 -16.81
N PRO A 86 -7.18 4.49 -16.77
CA PRO A 86 -6.11 5.44 -16.51
C PRO A 86 -5.58 5.38 -15.08
N TYR A 87 -6.45 5.09 -14.12
CA TYR A 87 -6.11 5.13 -12.69
C TYR A 87 -6.18 3.75 -12.05
N VAL A 88 -5.31 3.53 -11.08
CA VAL A 88 -5.27 2.27 -10.31
C VAL A 88 -5.20 2.56 -8.82
N ALA A 89 -5.96 1.79 -8.06
CA ALA A 89 -5.91 1.70 -6.61
C ALA A 89 -5.74 0.23 -6.18
N ILE A 90 -5.07 0.00 -5.07
CA ILE A 90 -5.00 -1.33 -4.45
C ILE A 90 -5.93 -1.35 -3.23
N LEU A 91 -6.58 -2.48 -3.02
CA LEU A 91 -7.37 -2.76 -1.83
C LEU A 91 -7.09 -4.19 -1.39
N ASP A 92 -6.51 -4.38 -0.21
CA ASP A 92 -6.39 -5.71 0.36
C ASP A 92 -7.76 -6.24 0.77
N ALA A 93 -7.95 -7.56 0.62
CA ALA A 93 -9.28 -8.17 0.75
C ALA A 93 -9.84 -8.15 2.19
N ASP A 94 -9.02 -7.81 3.18
CA ASP A 94 -9.37 -7.63 4.59
C ASP A 94 -9.53 -6.15 5.01
N ASP A 95 -9.27 -5.20 4.09
CA ASP A 95 -9.36 -3.76 4.33
C ASP A 95 -10.62 -3.13 3.74
N ARG A 96 -10.82 -1.83 3.98
CA ARG A 96 -11.93 -1.03 3.42
C ARG A 96 -11.46 0.34 2.95
N MET A 97 -11.99 0.79 1.84
CA MET A 97 -11.90 2.20 1.41
C MET A 97 -12.97 3.03 2.12
N LYS A 98 -12.62 4.24 2.59
CA LYS A 98 -13.64 5.20 3.03
C LYS A 98 -14.37 5.78 1.81
N PRO A 99 -15.64 6.23 1.95
CA PRO A 99 -16.51 6.54 0.80
C PRO A 99 -15.98 7.57 -0.20
N HIS A 100 -15.14 8.50 0.23
CA HIS A 100 -14.62 9.58 -0.62
C HIS A 100 -13.21 9.33 -1.18
N LYS A 101 -12.63 8.14 -0.93
CA LYS A 101 -11.24 7.86 -1.34
C LYS A 101 -10.99 8.09 -2.82
N LEU A 102 -11.80 7.49 -3.68
CA LEU A 102 -11.60 7.58 -5.13
C LEU A 102 -11.90 8.99 -5.66
N GLU A 103 -12.93 9.66 -5.16
CA GLU A 103 -13.29 11.03 -5.54
C GLU A 103 -12.15 12.01 -5.25
N LEU A 104 -11.63 11.99 -4.02
CA LEU A 104 -10.52 12.86 -3.62
C LEU A 104 -9.23 12.54 -4.37
N ALA A 105 -8.95 11.25 -4.57
CA ALA A 105 -7.77 10.83 -5.32
C ALA A 105 -7.85 11.28 -6.79
N VAL A 106 -8.97 11.08 -7.48
CA VAL A 106 -9.14 11.49 -8.89
C VAL A 106 -9.01 13.01 -9.03
N ALA A 107 -9.55 13.78 -8.10
CA ALA A 107 -9.40 15.24 -8.11
C ALA A 107 -7.92 15.65 -7.99
N ALA A 108 -7.16 15.05 -7.07
CA ALA A 108 -5.75 15.37 -6.87
C ALA A 108 -4.82 14.80 -7.97
N LEU A 109 -5.21 13.71 -8.65
CA LEU A 109 -4.49 13.15 -9.81
C LEU A 109 -4.46 14.08 -11.02
N ALA A 110 -5.33 15.09 -11.08
CA ALA A 110 -5.22 16.13 -12.10
C ALA A 110 -3.86 16.85 -12.06
N GLU A 111 -3.30 17.05 -10.87
CA GLU A 111 -2.04 17.76 -10.65
C GLU A 111 -0.84 16.81 -10.51
N GLN A 112 -0.98 15.77 -9.70
CA GLN A 112 0.13 14.86 -9.36
C GLN A 112 -0.15 13.43 -9.89
N PRO A 113 0.88 12.70 -10.37
CA PRO A 113 0.70 11.35 -10.89
C PRO A 113 0.43 10.29 -9.81
N ILE A 114 0.71 10.60 -8.54
CA ILE A 114 0.47 9.72 -7.40
C ILE A 114 -0.21 10.53 -6.30
N VAL A 115 -1.28 9.97 -5.76
CA VAL A 115 -1.98 10.47 -4.58
C VAL A 115 -1.89 9.41 -3.50
N ALA A 116 -1.48 9.81 -2.31
CA ALA A 116 -1.52 8.97 -1.11
C ALA A 116 -2.52 9.56 -0.11
N SER A 117 -2.98 8.76 0.83
CA SER A 117 -3.88 9.23 1.88
C SER A 117 -3.42 8.78 3.27
N CYS A 118 -3.94 9.43 4.29
CA CYS A 118 -3.85 8.94 5.66
C CYS A 118 -4.57 7.59 5.79
N LEU A 119 -4.03 6.74 6.66
CA LEU A 119 -4.54 5.41 7.01
C LEU A 119 -5.19 5.47 8.40
N ASP A 120 -6.30 4.79 8.53
CA ASP A 120 -6.96 4.52 9.80
C ASP A 120 -6.71 3.06 10.19
N VAL A 121 -5.88 2.83 11.19
CA VAL A 121 -5.60 1.48 11.69
C VAL A 121 -6.72 1.06 12.62
N MET A 122 -7.36 -0.08 12.30
CA MET A 122 -8.51 -0.63 13.00
C MET A 122 -8.19 -1.96 13.66
N ASP A 123 -8.84 -2.27 14.78
CA ASP A 123 -8.87 -3.62 15.33
C ASP A 123 -9.83 -4.54 14.56
N ALA A 124 -9.90 -5.82 14.93
CA ALA A 124 -10.79 -6.80 14.31
C ALA A 124 -12.30 -6.45 14.43
N GLY A 125 -12.66 -5.55 15.32
CA GLY A 125 -14.02 -5.03 15.50
C GLY A 125 -14.26 -3.72 14.75
N TYR A 126 -13.32 -3.28 13.92
CA TYR A 126 -13.34 -1.98 13.24
C TYR A 126 -13.36 -0.78 14.20
N ASN A 127 -12.80 -0.92 15.39
CA ASN A 127 -12.56 0.21 16.28
C ASN A 127 -11.23 0.88 15.91
N HIS A 128 -11.23 2.21 15.88
CA HIS A 128 -10.04 3.01 15.63
C HIS A 128 -8.94 2.73 16.67
N LEU A 129 -7.73 2.49 16.20
CA LEU A 129 -6.52 2.36 17.01
C LEU A 129 -5.61 3.58 16.88
N ARG A 130 -5.26 3.97 15.66
CA ARG A 130 -4.40 5.13 15.38
C ARG A 130 -4.48 5.56 13.91
N PHE A 131 -4.05 6.78 13.64
CA PHE A 131 -3.82 7.24 12.27
C PHE A 131 -2.34 7.07 11.86
N VAL A 132 -2.12 6.93 10.54
CA VAL A 132 -0.79 6.97 9.92
C VAL A 132 -0.80 8.02 8.82
N GLY A 133 0.07 9.04 8.94
CA GLY A 133 0.19 10.09 7.95
C GLY A 133 -0.89 11.17 8.02
N ASP A 134 -1.57 11.35 9.15
CA ASP A 134 -2.57 12.39 9.35
C ASP A 134 -1.98 13.82 9.31
N GLY A 135 -2.86 14.79 9.22
CA GLY A 135 -2.53 16.22 9.22
C GLY A 135 -3.11 16.99 8.04
N ALA A 136 -2.44 18.04 7.61
CA ALA A 136 -2.85 18.82 6.44
C ALA A 136 -2.46 18.12 5.13
N ASP A 137 -3.25 18.34 4.08
CA ASP A 137 -2.90 17.95 2.73
C ASP A 137 -1.61 18.64 2.28
N ARG A 138 -0.72 17.90 1.64
CA ARG A 138 0.61 18.41 1.26
C ARG A 138 1.25 17.63 0.12
N LEU A 139 2.19 18.28 -0.56
CA LEU A 139 3.09 17.58 -1.47
C LEU A 139 4.25 16.97 -0.69
N LEU A 140 4.52 15.70 -0.92
CA LEU A 140 5.65 14.98 -0.36
C LEU A 140 6.65 14.65 -1.46
N ALA A 141 7.91 15.04 -1.25
CA ALA A 141 9.00 14.53 -2.07
C ALA A 141 9.18 13.03 -1.80
N PRO A 142 9.51 12.21 -2.82
CA PRO A 142 9.69 10.77 -2.65
C PRO A 142 10.66 10.39 -1.53
N GLY A 143 11.79 11.13 -1.40
CA GLY A 143 12.77 10.90 -0.34
C GLY A 143 12.27 11.17 1.08
N ALA A 144 11.23 12.01 1.23
CA ALA A 144 10.61 12.30 2.53
C ALA A 144 9.37 11.43 2.81
N TYR A 145 8.86 10.73 1.81
CA TYR A 145 7.56 10.06 1.89
C TYR A 145 7.46 9.08 3.08
N LYS A 146 8.44 8.20 3.24
CA LYS A 146 8.43 7.17 4.28
C LYS A 146 8.63 7.70 5.71
N PHE A 147 9.05 8.94 5.88
CA PHE A 147 9.13 9.60 7.19
C PHE A 147 7.77 10.12 7.66
N VAL A 148 6.87 10.41 6.71
CA VAL A 148 5.49 10.85 6.98
C VAL A 148 4.52 9.69 6.95
N ASN A 149 4.69 8.80 5.99
CA ASN A 149 3.76 7.75 5.68
C ASN A 149 4.47 6.40 5.62
N LEU A 150 4.38 5.62 6.68
CA LEU A 150 4.91 4.24 6.77
C LEU A 150 4.13 3.23 5.92
N SER A 151 3.25 3.72 5.10
CA SER A 151 2.18 3.03 4.41
C SER A 151 2.58 1.98 3.42
N MET A 152 1.56 1.26 3.09
CA MET A 152 1.43 0.25 2.06
C MET A 152 0.90 0.85 0.74
N ASP A 153 0.92 0.06 -0.32
CA ASP A 153 0.39 0.39 -1.64
C ASP A 153 -1.13 0.64 -1.65
N SER A 154 -1.87 0.06 -0.70
CA SER A 154 -3.32 0.29 -0.52
C SER A 154 -3.67 1.76 -0.20
N MET A 155 -2.70 2.57 0.21
CA MET A 155 -2.92 4.00 0.47
C MET A 155 -2.77 4.87 -0.77
N ILE A 156 -2.20 4.37 -1.86
CA ILE A 156 -1.99 5.16 -3.06
C ILE A 156 -3.04 4.89 -4.13
N VAL A 157 -3.27 5.92 -4.93
CA VAL A 157 -3.92 5.84 -6.26
C VAL A 157 -2.98 6.52 -7.25
N TRP A 158 -2.76 5.93 -8.41
CA TRP A 158 -1.83 6.51 -9.38
C TRP A 158 -2.36 6.54 -10.82
N ASP A 159 -1.85 7.48 -11.61
CA ASP A 159 -2.14 7.62 -13.03
C ASP A 159 -1.14 6.81 -13.87
N ARG A 160 -1.58 5.69 -14.41
CA ARG A 160 -0.76 4.78 -15.23
C ARG A 160 -0.22 5.41 -16.50
N ARG A 161 -0.85 6.45 -17.01
CA ARG A 161 -0.41 7.17 -18.22
C ARG A 161 0.83 8.02 -17.94
N ARG A 162 1.04 8.43 -16.67
CA ARG A 162 2.14 9.29 -16.21
C ARG A 162 3.23 8.53 -15.48
N CYS A 163 2.86 7.45 -14.76
CA CYS A 163 3.78 6.54 -14.09
C CYS A 163 3.16 5.15 -14.02
N ASP A 164 3.89 4.11 -14.41
CA ASP A 164 3.43 2.72 -14.32
C ASP A 164 4.53 1.83 -13.75
N ALA A 165 4.13 0.79 -13.05
CA ALA A 165 5.03 -0.15 -12.40
C ALA A 165 4.40 -1.55 -12.29
N ARG A 166 5.24 -2.53 -11.96
CA ARG A 166 4.85 -3.89 -11.64
C ARG A 166 5.50 -4.30 -10.34
N TYR A 167 4.83 -5.12 -9.55
CA TYR A 167 5.41 -5.70 -8.35
C TYR A 167 6.58 -6.61 -8.68
N ASP A 168 7.68 -6.43 -7.96
CA ASP A 168 8.84 -7.30 -8.08
C ASP A 168 8.53 -8.69 -7.47
N LEU A 169 8.66 -9.72 -8.27
CA LEU A 169 8.37 -11.11 -7.87
C LEU A 169 9.56 -11.79 -7.17
N GLU A 170 10.73 -11.16 -7.15
CA GLU A 170 11.92 -11.65 -6.44
C GLU A 170 11.91 -11.23 -4.95
N LEU A 171 11.17 -10.17 -4.61
CA LEU A 171 11.02 -9.71 -3.24
C LEU A 171 9.87 -10.45 -2.54
N THR A 172 10.11 -10.86 -1.29
CA THR A 172 9.08 -11.49 -0.45
C THR A 172 8.32 -10.48 0.39
N ASN A 173 8.95 -9.36 0.74
CA ASN A 173 8.39 -8.28 1.56
C ASN A 173 8.84 -6.92 0.96
N MET A 174 8.29 -5.81 1.43
CA MET A 174 8.59 -4.45 0.96
C MET A 174 8.28 -4.24 -0.54
N THR A 175 7.39 -5.06 -1.10
CA THR A 175 6.99 -4.98 -2.51
C THR A 175 6.18 -3.74 -2.81
N ASP A 176 5.48 -3.19 -1.82
CA ASP A 176 4.81 -1.90 -1.80
C ASP A 176 5.79 -0.73 -1.95
N LEU A 177 6.88 -0.72 -1.16
CA LEU A 177 7.92 0.29 -1.28
C LEU A 177 8.63 0.17 -2.62
N GLU A 178 8.92 -1.04 -3.07
CA GLU A 178 9.58 -1.27 -4.36
C GLU A 178 8.72 -0.77 -5.53
N LEU A 179 7.40 -1.02 -5.50
CA LEU A 179 6.44 -0.45 -6.45
C LEU A 179 6.51 1.08 -6.48
N LEU A 180 6.49 1.73 -5.31
CA LEU A 180 6.63 3.19 -5.20
C LEU A 180 7.97 3.67 -5.80
N MET A 181 9.07 2.97 -5.55
CA MET A 181 10.38 3.31 -6.12
C MET A 181 10.37 3.25 -7.66
N GLN A 182 9.64 2.31 -8.25
CA GLN A 182 9.46 2.26 -9.70
C GLN A 182 8.62 3.45 -10.20
N LEU A 183 7.50 3.76 -9.54
CA LEU A 183 6.64 4.89 -9.89
C LEU A 183 7.41 6.22 -9.79
N TRP A 184 8.29 6.39 -8.80
CA TRP A 184 9.12 7.58 -8.62
C TRP A 184 10.25 7.74 -9.65
N ARG A 185 10.41 6.80 -10.55
CA ARG A 185 11.30 6.99 -11.72
C ARG A 185 10.79 8.08 -12.67
N THR A 186 9.48 8.33 -12.66
CA THR A 186 8.81 9.35 -13.49
C THR A 186 8.04 10.36 -12.67
N ALA A 187 7.54 10.00 -11.48
CA ALA A 187 6.83 10.89 -10.58
C ALA A 187 7.78 11.63 -9.64
N GLY A 188 7.72 12.96 -9.65
CA GLY A 188 8.61 13.82 -8.83
C GLY A 188 8.05 14.17 -7.46
N ALA A 189 6.76 13.93 -7.21
CA ALA A 189 6.09 14.19 -5.94
C ALA A 189 4.87 13.28 -5.76
N VAL A 190 4.39 13.21 -4.52
CA VAL A 190 3.15 12.55 -4.13
C VAL A 190 2.23 13.59 -3.50
N HIS A 191 0.99 13.71 -3.96
CA HIS A 191 -0.02 14.48 -3.25
C HIS A 191 -0.55 13.64 -2.08
N HIS A 192 -0.28 14.08 -0.87
CA HIS A 192 -0.70 13.37 0.34
C HIS A 192 -1.94 14.04 0.95
N LEU A 193 -3.04 13.30 0.98
CA LEU A 193 -4.27 13.67 1.67
C LEU A 193 -4.12 13.33 3.15
N GLY A 194 -4.14 14.34 4.02
CA GLY A 194 -3.93 14.18 5.45
C GLY A 194 -5.13 13.64 6.21
N THR A 195 -6.27 13.46 5.54
CA THR A 195 -7.47 12.82 6.11
C THR A 195 -7.50 11.33 5.81
N PRO A 196 -8.00 10.47 6.74
CA PRO A 196 -8.04 9.04 6.53
C PRO A 196 -9.02 8.66 5.42
N GLN A 197 -8.53 7.91 4.43
CA GLN A 197 -9.32 7.42 3.30
C GLN A 197 -9.31 5.88 3.19
N HIS A 198 -8.68 5.18 4.15
CA HIS A 198 -8.54 3.74 4.14
C HIS A 198 -8.55 3.19 5.56
N ASP A 199 -9.37 2.18 5.82
CA ASP A 199 -9.40 1.40 7.04
C ASP A 199 -8.50 0.18 6.85
N TYR A 200 -7.39 0.13 7.59
CA TYR A 200 -6.48 -1.00 7.64
C TYR A 200 -6.85 -1.91 8.81
N LEU A 201 -7.28 -3.12 8.51
CA LEU A 201 -7.71 -4.06 9.54
C LEU A 201 -6.53 -4.86 10.08
N LYS A 202 -6.20 -4.64 11.34
CA LYS A 202 -5.14 -5.40 12.03
C LYS A 202 -5.69 -6.70 12.57
N VAL A 203 -5.50 -7.79 11.82
CA VAL A 203 -5.93 -9.14 12.21
C VAL A 203 -4.75 -10.01 12.62
N SER A 204 -4.98 -10.96 13.53
CA SER A 204 -3.94 -11.89 14.02
C SER A 204 -3.41 -12.83 12.93
N THR A 205 -4.15 -13.00 11.84
CA THR A 205 -3.78 -13.84 10.69
C THR A 205 -3.01 -13.10 9.60
N SER A 206 -2.69 -11.80 9.80
CA SER A 206 -1.92 -10.99 8.86
C SER A 206 -0.57 -11.67 8.52
N MET A 207 -0.13 -11.51 7.27
CA MET A 207 1.18 -12.03 6.79
C MET A 207 2.35 -11.59 7.68
N SER A 208 2.23 -10.45 8.38
CA SER A 208 3.24 -9.92 9.30
C SER A 208 3.48 -10.78 10.57
N ASN A 209 2.65 -11.79 10.82
CA ASN A 209 2.75 -12.66 12.00
C ASN A 209 3.33 -14.07 11.68
N GLY A 210 3.77 -14.32 10.44
CA GLY A 210 4.30 -15.62 10.01
C GLY A 210 5.70 -15.92 10.53
N ALA A 211 5.99 -17.21 10.76
CA ALA A 211 7.34 -17.66 11.12
C ALA A 211 8.37 -17.21 10.06
N GLY A 212 9.50 -16.65 10.51
CA GLY A 212 10.57 -16.14 9.63
C GLY A 212 10.19 -14.82 8.90
N PHE A 213 9.12 -14.15 9.32
CA PHE A 213 8.72 -12.86 8.71
C PHE A 213 9.81 -11.80 8.89
N THR A 214 10.36 -11.66 10.10
CA THR A 214 11.41 -10.66 10.41
C THR A 214 12.65 -10.87 9.56
N GLU A 215 13.13 -12.11 9.39
CA GLU A 215 14.31 -12.42 8.56
C GLU A 215 14.06 -12.07 7.09
N LYS A 216 12.89 -12.40 6.56
CA LYS A 216 12.49 -12.06 5.19
C LYS A 216 12.37 -10.54 5.01
N MET A 217 11.82 -9.84 5.98
CA MET A 217 11.70 -8.37 5.99
C MET A 217 13.09 -7.73 5.97
N ILE A 218 14.00 -8.15 6.85
CA ILE A 218 15.39 -7.69 6.89
C ILE A 218 16.11 -7.98 5.56
N ALA A 219 15.92 -9.16 4.98
CA ALA A 219 16.53 -9.53 3.71
C ALA A 219 16.04 -8.61 2.57
N SER A 220 14.73 -8.33 2.50
CA SER A 220 14.14 -7.42 1.52
C SER A 220 14.63 -5.98 1.71
N LYS A 221 14.68 -5.46 2.94
CA LYS A 221 15.25 -4.13 3.25
C LYS A 221 16.71 -4.01 2.79
N LYS A 222 17.53 -5.02 3.06
CA LYS A 222 18.93 -5.06 2.61
C LYS A 222 19.06 -5.15 1.08
N ALA A 223 18.16 -5.88 0.41
CA ALA A 223 18.14 -5.96 -1.04
C ALA A 223 17.81 -4.60 -1.66
N LEU A 224 16.77 -3.90 -1.17
CA LEU A 224 16.40 -2.56 -1.62
C LEU A 224 17.51 -1.55 -1.34
N LEU A 225 18.16 -1.58 -0.17
CA LEU A 225 19.27 -0.71 0.16
C LEU A 225 20.43 -0.88 -0.84
N ARG A 226 20.84 -2.11 -1.15
CA ARG A 226 21.86 -2.38 -2.18
C ARG A 226 21.47 -1.86 -3.56
N ARG A 227 20.19 -2.00 -3.94
CA ARG A 227 19.69 -1.46 -5.22
C ARG A 227 19.79 0.07 -5.27
N LEU A 228 19.52 0.75 -4.17
CA LEU A 228 19.68 2.21 -4.06
C LEU A 228 21.14 2.63 -4.13
N GLU A 229 22.01 1.98 -3.36
CA GLU A 229 23.45 2.25 -3.34
C GLU A 229 24.15 2.02 -4.70
N THR A 230 23.64 1.08 -5.49
CA THR A 230 24.11 0.79 -6.86
C THR A 230 23.41 1.61 -7.95
N ASN A 231 22.60 2.59 -7.56
CA ASN A 231 21.84 3.46 -8.47
C ASN A 231 20.96 2.68 -9.47
N HIS A 232 20.35 1.59 -9.00
CA HIS A 232 19.46 0.75 -9.82
C HIS A 232 18.21 1.54 -10.28
N TYR A 233 17.73 2.45 -9.44
CA TYR A 233 16.62 3.33 -9.77
C TYR A 233 17.14 4.71 -10.18
N ARG A 234 16.62 5.23 -11.30
CA ARG A 234 16.85 6.61 -11.73
C ARG A 234 15.59 7.41 -11.38
N PHE A 235 15.64 8.09 -10.26
CA PHE A 235 14.50 8.85 -9.75
C PHE A 235 14.33 10.19 -10.47
N ALA A 236 13.08 10.64 -10.65
CA ALA A 236 12.76 11.93 -11.23
C ALA A 236 13.12 13.10 -10.30
N ALA A 237 12.93 12.94 -8.99
CA ALA A 237 13.24 13.97 -8.00
C ALA A 237 14.62 13.76 -7.37
N PRO A 238 15.42 14.83 -7.21
CA PRO A 238 16.68 14.76 -6.46
C PRO A 238 16.43 14.44 -4.98
N GLY A 239 17.42 13.89 -4.28
CA GLY A 239 17.32 13.53 -2.87
C GLY A 239 16.47 12.29 -2.56
N THR A 240 15.88 11.65 -3.58
CA THR A 240 15.02 10.48 -3.38
C THR A 240 15.82 9.27 -2.87
N ALA A 241 16.94 8.97 -3.51
CA ALA A 241 17.78 7.83 -3.10
C ALA A 241 18.32 8.03 -1.69
N GLU A 242 18.83 9.21 -1.38
CA GLU A 242 19.38 9.59 -0.08
C GLU A 242 18.33 9.44 1.03
N GLY A 243 17.12 9.95 0.81
CA GLY A 243 16.03 9.83 1.78
C GLY A 243 15.61 8.38 2.02
N LEU A 244 15.51 7.57 0.96
CA LEU A 244 15.18 6.14 1.07
C LEU A 244 16.28 5.31 1.72
N ILE A 245 17.56 5.61 1.45
CA ILE A 245 18.71 5.01 2.11
C ILE A 245 18.65 5.31 3.61
N ALA A 246 18.40 6.57 3.99
CA ALA A 246 18.25 6.96 5.39
C ALA A 246 17.09 6.23 6.07
N PHE A 247 15.91 6.17 5.44
CA PHE A 247 14.76 5.44 5.96
C PHE A 247 15.08 3.94 6.15
N LEU A 248 15.64 3.27 5.15
CA LEU A 248 15.96 1.85 5.25
C LEU A 248 17.03 1.57 6.30
N GLY A 249 18.03 2.46 6.43
CA GLY A 249 19.04 2.37 7.48
C GLY A 249 18.43 2.45 8.89
N LEU A 250 17.56 3.43 9.13
CA LEU A 250 16.83 3.57 10.39
C LEU A 250 15.92 2.37 10.66
N SER A 251 15.21 1.90 9.63
CA SER A 251 14.33 0.74 9.76
C SER A 251 15.10 -0.55 10.07
N LEU A 252 16.28 -0.75 9.50
CA LEU A 252 17.17 -1.88 9.83
C LEU A 252 17.73 -1.76 11.25
N ALA A 253 18.08 -0.55 11.71
CA ALA A 253 18.50 -0.32 13.09
C ALA A 253 17.36 -0.59 14.09
N ALA A 254 16.13 -0.21 13.74
CA ALA A 254 14.94 -0.51 14.52
C ALA A 254 14.70 -2.03 14.61
N GLU A 255 14.83 -2.79 13.50
CA GLU A 255 14.73 -4.27 13.55
C GLU A 255 15.73 -4.90 14.52
N ALA A 256 16.95 -4.39 14.56
CA ALA A 256 17.99 -4.91 15.46
C ALA A 256 17.70 -4.61 16.94
N ALA A 257 17.05 -3.50 17.26
CA ALA A 257 16.71 -3.08 18.61
C ALA A 257 15.35 -3.62 19.10
N TYR A 258 14.45 -3.97 18.16
CA TYR A 258 13.07 -4.32 18.46
C TYR A 258 12.90 -5.53 19.41
N PRO A 259 13.69 -6.63 19.33
CA PRO A 259 13.54 -7.74 20.28
C PRO A 259 13.66 -7.31 21.73
N MET A 260 14.64 -6.43 22.05
CA MET A 260 14.85 -5.91 23.40
C MET A 260 13.72 -4.96 23.82
N ALA A 261 13.28 -4.09 22.91
CA ALA A 261 12.14 -3.20 23.15
C ALA A 261 10.84 -3.98 23.41
N LEU A 262 10.64 -5.12 22.74
CA LEU A 262 9.49 -5.99 22.94
C LEU A 262 9.53 -6.73 24.28
N GLU A 263 10.72 -7.09 24.79
CA GLU A 263 10.89 -7.63 26.15
C GLU A 263 10.51 -6.60 27.21
N GLU A 264 10.88 -5.33 27.01
CA GLU A 264 10.56 -4.23 27.92
C GLU A 264 9.08 -3.81 27.84
N THR A 265 8.48 -3.89 26.65
CA THR A 265 7.08 -3.49 26.39
C THR A 265 6.37 -4.59 25.61
N PRO A 266 5.84 -5.62 26.27
CA PRO A 266 5.10 -6.69 25.60
C PRO A 266 3.91 -6.14 24.79
N GLY A 267 3.83 -6.56 23.51
CA GLY A 267 2.78 -6.09 22.59
C GLY A 267 3.10 -4.81 21.84
N LEU A 268 4.29 -4.23 22.03
CA LEU A 268 4.77 -3.09 21.23
C LEU A 268 4.73 -3.46 19.75
N LEU A 269 4.14 -2.59 18.92
CA LEU A 269 4.16 -2.76 17.46
C LEU A 269 5.49 -2.25 16.89
N PHE A 270 5.94 -2.89 15.83
CA PHE A 270 7.20 -2.46 15.18
C PHE A 270 7.13 -1.01 14.67
N GLU A 271 5.99 -0.61 14.13
CA GLU A 271 5.77 0.76 13.65
C GLU A 271 5.87 1.77 14.80
N ASP A 272 5.32 1.45 15.98
CA ASP A 272 5.38 2.32 17.15
C ASP A 272 6.81 2.42 17.73
N HIS A 273 7.63 1.38 17.51
CA HIS A 273 9.06 1.39 17.82
C HIS A 273 9.86 2.22 16.82
N LEU A 274 9.52 2.15 15.52
CA LEU A 274 10.24 2.84 14.44
C LEU A 274 9.91 4.35 14.35
N GLU A 275 8.65 4.74 14.51
CA GLU A 275 8.22 6.12 14.30
C GLU A 275 8.99 7.18 15.10
N PRO A 276 9.30 6.98 16.41
CA PRO A 276 10.11 7.96 17.16
C PRO A 276 11.50 8.16 16.56
N MET A 277 12.11 7.10 16.01
CA MET A 277 13.43 7.18 15.37
C MET A 277 13.36 8.01 14.08
N LEU A 278 12.30 7.83 13.29
CA LEU A 278 12.06 8.62 12.07
C LEU A 278 11.84 10.09 12.40
N ARG A 279 11.01 10.41 13.39
CA ARG A 279 10.75 11.78 13.83
C ARG A 279 12.02 12.47 14.36
N ALA A 280 12.83 11.75 15.12
CA ALA A 280 14.11 12.29 15.63
C ALA A 280 15.11 12.57 14.49
N TYR A 281 15.11 11.77 13.44
CA TYR A 281 15.92 12.00 12.25
C TYR A 281 15.45 13.24 11.48
N GLU A 282 14.15 13.36 11.18
CA GLU A 282 13.60 14.54 10.49
C GLU A 282 13.88 15.84 11.24
N ALA A 283 13.73 15.83 12.57
CA ALA A 283 14.00 17.03 13.38
C ALA A 283 15.45 17.50 13.26
N ARG A 284 16.41 16.56 13.10
CA ARG A 284 17.84 16.88 12.90
C ARG A 284 18.10 17.45 11.51
N VAL A 285 17.57 16.82 10.46
CA VAL A 285 17.82 17.22 9.07
C VAL A 285 17.16 18.55 8.72
N ARG A 286 16.13 19.00 9.44
CA ARG A 286 15.49 20.30 9.23
C ARG A 286 16.24 21.47 9.89
N VAL A 287 17.19 21.18 10.78
CA VAL A 287 17.98 22.20 11.51
C VAL A 287 19.29 22.53 10.79
N ASP A 288 19.79 21.60 9.96
CA ASP A 288 20.98 21.78 9.12
C ASP A 288 20.58 22.32 7.73
#